data_3fda2584fe78d0799b73de01bec2cb1a
#
_entry.id   3fda2584fe78d0799b73de01bec2cb1a
#
_cell.length_a   1.000
_cell.length_b   1.000
_cell.length_c   1.000
_cell.angle_alpha   90.00
_cell.angle_beta   90.00
_cell.angle_gamma   90.00
#
_symmetry.space_group_name_H-M   'P 1'
#
loop_
_entity.id
_entity.type
_entity.pdbx_description
1 polymer ?
#
loop_
_entity_poly.entity_id
_entity_poly.type
_entity_poly.pdbx_seq_one_letter_code
_entity_poly.pdbx_strand_id
1 'polypeptide(L)'
;MGLKDRYKRLLEKAGVPLVRGYHGSDQNPALLQREGNRIGYPVLIKASAGGGGKGMRAVDTSEDFAAALASCQREAINSFGDDAVLIEKYAQRPRHIEIQVFGDTHGNYVHLFERDCSVQRRHQKVLEEAPAPGLTEAMRQQMGEAAVAAARAVHYVGAGTVEFIVENLDGRGEANQFSAGPPQGKLAPQGGSDAHAVASVGANFYFMEMNTRLQVEHPVTEAITGLDLVEWQLRVAAGEPLPLLQNQLRRHGHAIEARICAESPDNQFLPATGTLQVYRQPVCTRFERADGPV
;
A
#
# COMPACT_ATOMS: atom_id res chain seq x y z
N MET A 1 12.99 -8.90 -2.06
CA MET A 1 12.96 -7.44 -2.24
C MET A 1 14.18 -6.85 -1.55
N GLY A 2 14.89 -5.92 -2.18
CA GLY A 2 15.96 -5.17 -1.51
C GLY A 2 15.42 -4.31 -0.38
N LEU A 3 16.32 -3.66 0.34
CA LEU A 3 16.02 -2.77 1.46
C LEU A 3 14.99 -1.70 1.07
N LYS A 4 14.02 -1.43 1.95
CA LYS A 4 12.91 -0.48 1.73
C LYS A 4 13.39 0.91 1.31
N ASP A 5 14.53 1.36 1.84
CA ASP A 5 15.16 2.64 1.51
C ASP A 5 15.56 2.75 0.05
N ARG A 6 16.16 1.70 -0.52
CA ARG A 6 16.58 1.66 -1.92
C ARG A 6 15.37 1.67 -2.86
N TYR A 7 14.33 0.91 -2.50
CA TYR A 7 13.11 0.85 -3.26
C TYR A 7 12.38 2.21 -3.27
N LYS A 8 12.25 2.86 -2.12
CA LYS A 8 11.61 4.18 -2.01
C LYS A 8 12.31 5.24 -2.85
N ARG A 9 13.64 5.28 -2.86
CA ARG A 9 14.39 6.19 -3.75
C ARG A 9 14.12 5.94 -5.24
N LEU A 10 13.88 4.70 -5.62
CA LEU A 10 13.49 4.36 -6.99
C LEU A 10 12.10 4.86 -7.32
N LEU A 11 11.15 4.67 -6.41
CA LEU A 11 9.76 5.12 -6.56
C LEU A 11 9.63 6.65 -6.58
N GLU A 12 10.43 7.35 -5.79
CA GLU A 12 10.48 8.81 -5.80
C GLU A 12 10.85 9.34 -7.19
N LYS A 13 11.86 8.72 -7.85
CA LYS A 13 12.24 9.03 -9.24
C LYS A 13 11.14 8.70 -10.24
N ALA A 14 10.30 7.72 -9.95
CA ALA A 14 9.15 7.34 -10.78
C ALA A 14 7.91 8.21 -10.53
N GLY A 15 7.99 9.21 -9.63
CA GLY A 15 6.89 10.13 -9.32
C GLY A 15 5.80 9.52 -8.44
N VAL A 16 6.06 8.39 -7.77
CA VAL A 16 5.11 7.77 -6.85
C VAL A 16 5.08 8.55 -5.54
N PRO A 17 3.89 8.98 -5.05
CA PRO A 17 3.79 9.71 -3.79
C PRO A 17 4.31 8.89 -2.61
N LEU A 18 5.29 9.40 -1.89
CA LEU A 18 5.85 8.76 -0.70
C LEU A 18 5.46 9.51 0.57
N VAL A 19 5.32 8.77 1.68
CA VAL A 19 5.20 9.39 3.00
C VAL A 19 6.44 10.24 3.26
N ARG A 20 6.21 11.48 3.71
CA ARG A 20 7.31 12.37 4.09
C ARG A 20 8.19 11.70 5.14
N GLY A 21 9.49 11.59 4.86
CA GLY A 21 10.35 10.83 5.74
C GLY A 21 11.85 11.01 5.48
N TYR A 22 12.63 10.19 6.16
CA TYR A 22 14.05 9.99 5.95
C TYR A 22 14.31 8.55 5.54
N HIS A 23 14.92 8.37 4.37
CA HIS A 23 15.25 7.07 3.75
C HIS A 23 16.74 7.01 3.37
N GLY A 24 17.57 7.79 4.08
CA GLY A 24 19.01 7.86 3.82
C GLY A 24 19.78 6.67 4.39
N SER A 25 21.00 6.46 3.89
CA SER A 25 21.89 5.40 4.36
C SER A 25 22.64 5.76 5.64
N ASP A 26 22.72 7.03 6.01
CA ASP A 26 23.37 7.46 7.26
C ASP A 26 22.43 7.16 8.43
N GLN A 27 22.89 6.27 9.31
CA GLN A 27 22.15 5.77 10.48
C GLN A 27 22.65 6.40 11.80
N ASN A 28 23.38 7.53 11.72
CA ASN A 28 23.83 8.23 12.92
C ASN A 28 22.62 8.67 13.77
N PRO A 29 22.54 8.29 15.06
CA PRO A 29 21.40 8.59 15.92
C PRO A 29 21.08 10.09 16.03
N ALA A 30 22.10 10.96 16.07
CA ALA A 30 21.90 12.40 16.13
C ALA A 30 21.33 12.97 14.81
N LEU A 31 21.69 12.39 13.67
CA LEU A 31 21.07 12.72 12.39
C LEU A 31 19.62 12.26 12.36
N LEU A 32 19.36 11.01 12.75
CA LEU A 32 18.01 10.45 12.79
C LEU A 32 17.08 11.29 13.70
N GLN A 33 17.56 11.72 14.86
CA GLN A 33 16.82 12.60 15.75
C GLN A 33 16.48 13.96 15.07
N ARG A 34 17.47 14.57 14.39
CA ARG A 34 17.24 15.83 13.66
C ARG A 34 16.22 15.65 12.53
N GLU A 35 16.30 14.53 11.82
CA GLU A 35 15.33 14.21 10.76
C GLU A 35 13.92 13.98 11.33
N GLY A 36 13.78 13.29 12.48
CA GLY A 36 12.51 13.18 13.20
C GLY A 36 11.92 14.55 13.53
N ASN A 37 12.74 15.45 14.07
CA ASN A 37 12.35 16.83 14.39
C ASN A 37 11.95 17.62 13.12
N ARG A 38 12.67 17.44 12.01
CA ARG A 38 12.36 18.09 10.71
C ARG A 38 11.04 17.59 10.12
N ILE A 39 10.75 16.29 10.23
CA ILE A 39 9.50 15.69 9.75
C ILE A 39 8.32 16.17 10.58
N GLY A 40 8.54 16.37 11.88
CA GLY A 40 7.55 16.79 12.86
C GLY A 40 6.74 15.61 13.42
N TYR A 41 6.62 15.58 14.73
CA TYR A 41 5.92 14.50 15.44
C TYR A 41 4.38 14.55 15.23
N PRO A 42 3.67 13.41 15.35
CA PRO A 42 4.23 12.07 15.57
C PRO A 42 4.96 11.53 14.34
N VAL A 43 6.00 10.71 14.59
CA VAL A 43 6.74 10.00 13.54
C VAL A 43 6.70 8.49 13.79
N LEU A 44 6.95 7.72 12.74
CA LEU A 44 7.06 6.26 12.79
C LEU A 44 8.49 5.86 12.44
N ILE A 45 9.18 5.21 13.36
CA ILE A 45 10.48 4.57 13.11
C ILE A 45 10.20 3.15 12.64
N LYS A 46 10.78 2.73 11.53
CA LYS A 46 10.58 1.40 10.92
C LYS A 46 11.92 0.74 10.60
N ALA A 47 12.06 -0.55 10.89
CA ALA A 47 13.18 -1.34 10.39
C ALA A 47 13.20 -1.36 8.86
N SER A 48 14.35 -1.08 8.24
CA SER A 48 14.53 -1.07 6.79
C SER A 48 14.30 -2.46 6.18
N ALA A 49 14.81 -3.50 6.83
CA ALA A 49 14.61 -4.90 6.44
C ALA A 49 13.30 -5.51 6.94
N GLY A 50 12.48 -4.74 7.71
CA GLY A 50 11.30 -5.22 8.40
C GLY A 50 10.08 -5.46 7.50
N GLY A 51 9.15 -6.29 8.01
CA GLY A 51 7.85 -6.60 7.41
C GLY A 51 6.85 -7.06 8.45
N GLY A 52 5.55 -7.08 8.10
CA GLY A 52 4.49 -7.59 8.97
C GLY A 52 4.33 -6.85 10.30
N GLY A 53 4.65 -5.55 10.35
CA GLY A 53 4.50 -4.73 11.55
C GLY A 53 5.61 -4.88 12.59
N LYS A 54 6.60 -5.77 12.39
CA LYS A 54 7.75 -5.93 13.29
C LYS A 54 8.78 -4.82 13.07
N GLY A 55 9.45 -4.42 14.16
CA GLY A 55 10.46 -3.36 14.10
C GLY A 55 9.84 -2.00 13.75
N MET A 56 8.68 -1.67 14.34
CA MET A 56 8.03 -0.36 14.16
C MET A 56 7.75 0.27 15.52
N ARG A 57 8.00 1.58 15.63
CA ARG A 57 7.70 2.39 16.84
C ARG A 57 7.11 3.73 16.44
N ALA A 58 5.89 4.00 16.89
CA ALA A 58 5.33 5.34 16.85
C ALA A 58 5.95 6.18 17.95
N VAL A 59 6.27 7.42 17.65
CA VAL A 59 6.93 8.37 18.56
C VAL A 59 6.17 9.67 18.48
N ASP A 60 5.62 10.10 19.63
CA ASP A 60 4.78 11.29 19.70
C ASP A 60 5.58 12.57 19.99
N THR A 61 6.73 12.44 20.66
CA THR A 61 7.54 13.59 21.08
C THR A 61 9.02 13.38 20.78
N SER A 62 9.78 14.48 20.75
CA SER A 62 11.22 14.44 20.53
C SER A 62 11.97 13.76 21.66
N GLU A 63 11.46 13.87 22.88
CA GLU A 63 12.05 13.31 24.10
C GLU A 63 12.05 11.79 24.08
N ASP A 64 11.03 11.19 23.51
CA ASP A 64 10.87 9.73 23.44
C ASP A 64 11.64 9.08 22.28
N PHE A 65 12.14 9.90 21.34
CA PHE A 65 12.72 9.40 20.09
C PHE A 65 13.92 8.47 20.30
N ALA A 66 14.86 8.86 21.15
CA ALA A 66 16.08 8.08 21.35
C ALA A 66 15.81 6.69 21.94
N ALA A 67 14.87 6.60 22.89
CA ALA A 67 14.47 5.32 23.49
C ALA A 67 13.75 4.43 22.49
N ALA A 68 12.85 5.00 21.70
CA ALA A 68 12.12 4.32 20.64
C ALA A 68 13.05 3.83 19.52
N LEU A 69 14.02 4.65 19.10
CA LEU A 69 15.02 4.29 18.11
C LEU A 69 15.83 3.07 18.57
N ALA A 70 16.39 3.12 19.78
CA ALA A 70 17.16 2.01 20.33
C ALA A 70 16.34 0.72 20.48
N SER A 71 15.04 0.84 20.83
CA SER A 71 14.12 -0.30 20.90
C SER A 71 13.84 -0.90 19.52
N CYS A 72 13.59 -0.04 18.51
CA CYS A 72 13.35 -0.46 17.14
C CYS A 72 14.57 -1.17 16.55
N GLN A 73 15.78 -0.63 16.75
CA GLN A 73 17.02 -1.20 16.26
C GLN A 73 17.33 -2.56 16.88
N ARG A 74 17.12 -2.74 18.20
CA ARG A 74 17.27 -4.05 18.87
C ARG A 74 16.33 -5.10 18.31
N GLU A 75 15.07 -4.74 18.04
CA GLU A 75 14.13 -5.66 17.42
C GLU A 75 14.52 -5.98 15.98
N ALA A 76 14.97 -4.98 15.24
CA ALA A 76 15.38 -5.12 13.84
C ALA A 76 16.58 -6.06 13.70
N ILE A 77 17.62 -5.90 14.51
CA ILE A 77 18.79 -6.78 14.47
C ILE A 77 18.43 -8.22 14.85
N ASN A 78 17.59 -8.39 15.88
CA ASN A 78 17.17 -9.72 16.34
C ASN A 78 16.26 -10.45 15.34
N SER A 79 15.42 -9.71 14.62
CA SER A 79 14.42 -10.31 13.70
C SER A 79 14.92 -10.41 12.26
N PHE A 80 15.80 -9.52 11.83
CA PHE A 80 16.18 -9.36 10.42
C PHE A 80 17.69 -9.34 10.18
N GLY A 81 18.50 -9.26 11.24
CA GLY A 81 19.97 -9.19 11.13
C GLY A 81 20.51 -7.83 10.67
N ASP A 82 19.68 -6.79 10.63
CA ASP A 82 20.01 -5.44 10.16
C ASP A 82 19.29 -4.42 11.06
N ASP A 83 20.03 -3.45 11.61
CA ASP A 83 19.49 -2.43 12.50
C ASP A 83 19.16 -1.11 11.81
N ALA A 84 19.35 -1.02 10.49
CA ALA A 84 19.00 0.17 9.72
C ALA A 84 17.51 0.48 9.81
N VAL A 85 17.19 1.77 9.98
CA VAL A 85 15.81 2.25 10.12
C VAL A 85 15.45 3.34 9.12
N LEU A 86 14.17 3.49 8.90
CA LEU A 86 13.54 4.62 8.20
C LEU A 86 12.75 5.44 9.22
N ILE A 87 12.59 6.72 8.98
CA ILE A 87 11.70 7.58 9.76
C ILE A 87 10.66 8.17 8.82
N GLU A 88 9.39 8.05 9.18
CA GLU A 88 8.29 8.57 8.37
C GLU A 88 7.31 9.35 9.23
N LYS A 89 6.62 10.30 8.61
CA LYS A 89 5.48 10.94 9.27
C LYS A 89 4.43 9.88 9.62
N TYR A 90 3.95 9.90 10.85
CA TYR A 90 2.89 9.00 11.28
C TYR A 90 1.53 9.54 10.82
N ALA A 91 0.83 8.76 10.01
CA ALA A 91 -0.49 9.08 9.52
C ALA A 91 -1.53 8.90 10.64
N GLN A 92 -2.37 9.92 10.87
CA GLN A 92 -3.45 9.84 11.83
C GLN A 92 -4.75 9.38 11.14
N ARG A 93 -5.39 8.34 11.68
CA ARG A 93 -6.62 7.73 11.12
C ARG A 93 -6.50 7.39 9.63
N PRO A 94 -5.46 6.66 9.22
CA PRO A 94 -5.26 6.30 7.83
C PRO A 94 -6.27 5.25 7.39
N ARG A 95 -6.64 5.30 6.10
CA ARG A 95 -7.20 4.14 5.42
C ARG A 95 -6.08 3.40 4.68
N HIS A 96 -6.20 2.09 4.67
CA HIS A 96 -5.31 1.20 3.93
C HIS A 96 -5.99 0.82 2.63
N ILE A 97 -5.62 1.48 1.56
CA ILE A 97 -6.12 1.20 0.21
C ILE A 97 -4.99 0.59 -0.60
N GLU A 98 -5.32 -0.45 -1.34
CA GLU A 98 -4.33 -1.14 -2.16
C GLU A 98 -4.81 -1.31 -3.59
N ILE A 99 -3.86 -1.35 -4.52
CA ILE A 99 -4.12 -1.49 -5.95
C ILE A 99 -3.56 -2.82 -6.44
N GLN A 100 -4.40 -3.66 -7.01
CA GLN A 100 -3.95 -4.86 -7.70
C GLN A 100 -3.25 -4.47 -9.00
N VAL A 101 -2.02 -4.95 -9.21
CA VAL A 101 -1.29 -4.74 -10.46
C VAL A 101 -0.91 -6.06 -11.12
N PHE A 102 -0.76 -6.01 -12.43
CA PHE A 102 -0.17 -7.08 -13.22
C PHE A 102 0.85 -6.51 -14.20
N GLY A 103 1.98 -7.21 -14.35
CA GLY A 103 2.96 -6.97 -15.39
C GLY A 103 3.27 -8.25 -16.16
N ASP A 104 3.65 -8.12 -17.43
CA ASP A 104 4.13 -9.23 -18.25
C ASP A 104 5.60 -9.04 -18.69
N THR A 105 6.16 -10.04 -19.36
CA THR A 105 7.52 -9.99 -19.90
C THR A 105 7.66 -9.13 -21.16
N HIS A 106 6.53 -8.64 -21.70
CA HIS A 106 6.47 -7.79 -22.89
C HIS A 106 6.46 -6.30 -22.56
N GLY A 107 6.49 -5.96 -21.26
CA GLY A 107 6.49 -4.57 -20.77
C GLY A 107 5.10 -3.95 -20.64
N ASN A 108 4.03 -4.75 -20.71
CA ASN A 108 2.68 -4.29 -20.41
C ASN A 108 2.43 -4.30 -18.92
N TYR A 109 1.74 -3.26 -18.44
CA TYR A 109 1.35 -3.12 -17.04
C TYR A 109 -0.07 -2.60 -16.96
N VAL A 110 -0.87 -3.21 -16.09
CA VAL A 110 -2.24 -2.78 -15.80
C VAL A 110 -2.49 -2.78 -14.30
N HIS A 111 -3.48 -1.98 -13.87
CA HIS A 111 -4.07 -2.10 -12.55
C HIS A 111 -5.51 -2.62 -12.64
N LEU A 112 -5.91 -3.43 -11.67
CA LEU A 112 -7.23 -4.06 -11.58
C LEU A 112 -8.05 -3.46 -10.45
N PHE A 113 -8.03 -2.13 -10.38
CA PHE A 113 -8.72 -1.33 -9.36
C PHE A 113 -8.20 -1.53 -7.94
N GLU A 114 -8.91 -0.95 -7.00
CA GLU A 114 -8.52 -0.90 -5.60
C GLU A 114 -9.36 -1.81 -4.71
N ARG A 115 -8.78 -2.12 -3.55
CA ARG A 115 -9.44 -2.71 -2.39
C ARG A 115 -9.22 -1.83 -1.16
N ASP A 116 -10.22 -1.73 -0.29
CA ASP A 116 -10.06 -1.21 1.06
C ASP A 116 -9.77 -2.34 2.04
N CYS A 117 -8.63 -2.28 2.68
CA CYS A 117 -8.19 -3.24 3.68
C CYS A 117 -7.96 -2.57 5.04
N SER A 118 -8.72 -1.53 5.35
CA SER A 118 -8.55 -0.74 6.58
C SER A 118 -9.00 -1.50 7.84
N VAL A 119 -9.90 -2.46 7.72
CA VAL A 119 -10.35 -3.27 8.85
C VAL A 119 -9.32 -4.35 9.16
N GLN A 120 -8.45 -4.02 10.11
CA GLN A 120 -7.31 -4.86 10.48
C GLN A 120 -7.27 -5.09 11.98
N ARG A 121 -6.66 -6.19 12.36
CA ARG A 121 -6.30 -6.48 13.75
C ARG A 121 -4.82 -6.86 13.81
N ARG A 122 -4.02 -6.09 14.56
CA ARG A 122 -2.57 -6.30 14.68
C ARG A 122 -1.87 -6.42 13.31
N HIS A 123 -2.22 -5.53 12.38
CA HIS A 123 -1.73 -5.50 11.00
C HIS A 123 -2.17 -6.70 10.13
N GLN A 124 -3.07 -7.54 10.59
CA GLN A 124 -3.71 -8.58 9.81
C GLN A 124 -5.02 -8.04 9.23
N LYS A 125 -5.17 -8.08 7.92
CA LYS A 125 -6.41 -7.77 7.23
C LYS A 125 -7.50 -8.76 7.66
N VAL A 126 -8.68 -8.28 7.96
CA VAL A 126 -9.82 -9.09 8.46
C VAL A 126 -11.03 -8.96 7.55
N LEU A 127 -11.29 -7.73 7.07
CA LEU A 127 -12.31 -7.46 6.05
C LEU A 127 -11.66 -6.69 4.91
N GLU A 128 -11.96 -7.12 3.71
CA GLU A 128 -11.51 -6.51 2.46
C GLU A 128 -12.74 -6.16 1.61
N GLU A 129 -12.74 -4.97 1.01
CA GLU A 129 -13.88 -4.41 0.30
C GLU A 129 -13.44 -3.80 -1.05
N ALA A 130 -14.15 -4.14 -2.12
CA ALA A 130 -13.91 -3.59 -3.44
C ALA A 130 -15.23 -3.24 -4.15
N PRO A 131 -15.33 -2.05 -4.79
CA PRO A 131 -14.39 -0.94 -4.75
C PRO A 131 -14.37 -0.25 -3.38
N ALA A 132 -13.28 0.46 -3.06
CA ALA A 132 -13.13 1.18 -1.80
C ALA A 132 -14.18 2.30 -1.67
N PRO A 133 -14.97 2.36 -0.56
CA PRO A 133 -15.96 3.40 -0.37
C PRO A 133 -15.34 4.80 -0.28
N GLY A 134 -16.03 5.81 -0.81
CA GLY A 134 -15.65 7.22 -0.67
C GLY A 134 -14.46 7.66 -1.52
N LEU A 135 -13.85 6.80 -2.33
CA LEU A 135 -12.84 7.21 -3.32
C LEU A 135 -13.53 7.86 -4.53
N THR A 136 -13.02 9.03 -4.92
CA THR A 136 -13.42 9.66 -6.18
C THR A 136 -12.78 8.93 -7.37
N GLU A 137 -13.39 9.02 -8.55
CA GLU A 137 -12.84 8.41 -9.77
C GLU A 137 -11.44 8.98 -10.09
N ALA A 138 -11.27 10.29 -9.90
CA ALA A 138 -9.96 10.94 -10.10
C ALA A 138 -8.88 10.38 -9.17
N MET A 139 -9.21 10.16 -7.90
CA MET A 139 -8.26 9.59 -6.92
C MET A 139 -7.94 8.13 -7.26
N ARG A 140 -8.94 7.35 -7.65
CA ARG A 140 -8.78 5.96 -8.11
C ARG A 140 -7.83 5.86 -9.28
N GLN A 141 -8.02 6.74 -10.28
CA GLN A 141 -7.13 6.80 -11.44
C GLN A 141 -5.70 7.16 -11.04
N GLN A 142 -5.51 8.20 -10.22
CA GLN A 142 -4.17 8.61 -9.76
C GLN A 142 -3.46 7.50 -8.99
N MET A 143 -4.18 6.81 -8.10
CA MET A 143 -3.62 5.68 -7.35
C MET A 143 -3.27 4.51 -8.28
N GLY A 144 -4.13 4.19 -9.25
CA GLY A 144 -3.87 3.17 -10.26
C GLY A 144 -2.63 3.48 -11.10
N GLU A 145 -2.49 4.72 -11.58
CA GLU A 145 -1.32 5.17 -12.33
C GLU A 145 -0.05 5.10 -11.48
N ALA A 146 -0.10 5.53 -10.22
CA ALA A 146 1.02 5.44 -9.29
C ALA A 146 1.43 3.98 -9.03
N ALA A 147 0.47 3.07 -8.91
CA ALA A 147 0.73 1.65 -8.73
C ALA A 147 1.38 1.02 -9.97
N VAL A 148 0.90 1.36 -11.16
CA VAL A 148 1.52 0.92 -12.43
C VAL A 148 2.93 1.49 -12.57
N ALA A 149 3.14 2.76 -12.22
CA ALA A 149 4.47 3.38 -12.23
C ALA A 149 5.43 2.66 -11.27
N ALA A 150 4.96 2.29 -10.08
CA ALA A 150 5.73 1.51 -9.11
C ALA A 150 6.14 0.14 -9.65
N ALA A 151 5.20 -0.61 -10.24
CA ALA A 151 5.46 -1.91 -10.84
C ALA A 151 6.44 -1.82 -12.02
N ARG A 152 6.27 -0.83 -12.87
CA ARG A 152 7.14 -0.57 -14.03
C ARG A 152 8.56 -0.20 -13.63
N ALA A 153 8.72 0.60 -12.58
CA ALA A 153 10.03 1.04 -12.09
C ALA A 153 10.93 -0.12 -11.64
N VAL A 154 10.35 -1.27 -11.29
CA VAL A 154 11.07 -2.48 -10.87
C VAL A 154 10.97 -3.62 -11.89
N HIS A 155 10.43 -3.35 -13.07
CA HIS A 155 10.22 -4.37 -14.13
C HIS A 155 9.48 -5.60 -13.59
N TYR A 156 8.42 -5.34 -12.79
CA TYR A 156 7.69 -6.41 -12.14
C TYR A 156 6.90 -7.26 -13.12
N VAL A 157 6.96 -8.58 -12.96
CA VAL A 157 6.21 -9.56 -13.76
C VAL A 157 5.34 -10.42 -12.85
N GLY A 158 4.09 -10.61 -13.23
CA GLY A 158 3.09 -11.38 -12.48
C GLY A 158 2.12 -10.50 -11.70
N ALA A 159 1.34 -11.14 -10.81
CA ALA A 159 0.41 -10.49 -9.90
C ALA A 159 1.14 -9.83 -8.73
N GLY A 160 0.87 -8.58 -8.48
CA GLY A 160 1.38 -7.84 -7.32
C GLY A 160 0.34 -6.85 -6.80
N THR A 161 0.59 -6.33 -5.62
CA THR A 161 -0.27 -5.34 -4.99
C THR A 161 0.56 -4.19 -4.47
N VAL A 162 0.14 -2.96 -4.79
CA VAL A 162 0.75 -1.74 -4.27
C VAL A 162 -0.15 -1.17 -3.20
N GLU A 163 0.37 -1.06 -1.99
CA GLU A 163 -0.36 -0.59 -0.81
C GLU A 163 -0.10 0.89 -0.57
N PHE A 164 -1.19 1.61 -0.27
CA PHE A 164 -1.17 3.03 0.02
C PHE A 164 -1.83 3.33 1.35
N ILE A 165 -1.31 4.35 2.02
CA ILE A 165 -1.99 5.04 3.11
C ILE A 165 -2.75 6.20 2.51
N VAL A 166 -4.06 6.30 2.82
CA VAL A 166 -4.92 7.39 2.38
C VAL A 166 -5.41 8.15 3.59
N GLU A 167 -5.22 9.46 3.60
CA GLU A 167 -5.67 10.37 4.66
C GLU A 167 -6.84 11.23 4.16
N ASN A 168 -7.75 11.60 5.08
CA ASN A 168 -8.77 12.64 4.89
C ASN A 168 -9.75 12.41 3.72
N LEU A 169 -10.36 11.23 3.61
CA LEU A 169 -11.45 11.00 2.66
C LEU A 169 -12.77 11.68 3.07
N ASP A 170 -12.92 12.07 4.34
CA ASP A 170 -14.22 12.49 4.90
C ASP A 170 -14.56 13.96 4.63
N GLY A 171 -13.69 14.71 3.96
CA GLY A 171 -13.92 16.15 3.68
C GLY A 171 -14.12 17.03 4.91
N ARG A 172 -13.96 16.50 6.12
CA ARG A 172 -14.12 17.16 7.42
C ARG A 172 -12.79 17.36 8.16
N GLY A 173 -11.70 17.44 7.42
CA GLY A 173 -10.40 17.78 7.98
C GLY A 173 -10.07 19.20 7.56
N GLU A 174 -9.67 20.05 8.49
CA GLU A 174 -8.93 21.27 8.20
C GLU A 174 -7.86 20.91 7.17
N ALA A 175 -7.70 21.73 6.15
CA ALA A 175 -6.67 21.59 5.13
C ALA A 175 -5.32 21.47 5.85
N ASN A 176 -4.93 20.24 6.16
CA ASN A 176 -3.62 19.97 6.73
C ASN A 176 -2.61 20.36 5.65
N GLN A 177 -1.77 21.33 5.97
CA GLN A 177 -0.72 21.90 5.14
C GLN A 177 0.38 20.86 4.81
N PHE A 178 -0.04 19.70 4.31
CA PHE A 178 0.84 18.75 3.64
C PHE A 178 0.83 19.03 2.14
N SER A 179 1.07 20.29 1.77
CA SER A 179 1.50 20.56 0.41
C SER A 179 2.85 19.87 0.24
N ALA A 180 2.91 18.90 -0.66
CA ALA A 180 4.17 18.50 -1.23
C ALA A 180 4.81 19.77 -1.79
N GLY A 181 5.82 20.31 -1.09
CA GLY A 181 6.61 21.41 -1.63
C GLY A 181 7.19 20.95 -2.96
N PRO A 182 7.30 21.84 -3.96
CA PRO A 182 7.91 21.47 -5.23
C PRO A 182 9.32 20.96 -4.97
N PRO A 183 9.79 19.97 -5.74
CA PRO A 183 11.17 19.53 -5.64
C PRO A 183 12.09 20.73 -5.86
N GLN A 184 12.90 21.07 -4.87
CA GLN A 184 13.90 22.11 -5.01
C GLN A 184 15.05 21.59 -5.88
N GLY A 185 14.89 21.75 -7.17
CA GLY A 185 15.90 21.52 -8.18
C GLY A 185 15.61 22.38 -9.37
N LYS A 186 16.27 23.55 -9.44
CA LYS A 186 16.20 24.45 -10.59
C LYS A 186 16.75 23.75 -11.83
N LEU A 187 15.90 23.44 -12.79
CA LEU A 187 16.21 23.44 -14.22
C LEU A 187 15.00 24.00 -14.95
N ALA A 188 15.16 25.19 -15.48
CA ALA A 188 14.18 25.80 -16.33
C ALA A 188 14.14 25.06 -17.68
N PRO A 189 12.97 24.66 -18.18
CA PRO A 189 12.84 24.31 -19.58
C PRO A 189 12.49 25.56 -20.36
N GLN A 190 13.30 25.86 -21.37
CA GLN A 190 12.91 26.77 -22.44
C GLN A 190 11.99 26.01 -23.41
N GLY A 191 10.81 26.52 -23.62
CA GLY A 191 10.04 26.47 -24.85
C GLY A 191 9.29 25.18 -25.19
N GLY A 192 7.95 25.26 -25.23
CA GLY A 192 7.10 24.38 -26.01
C GLY A 192 5.80 23.96 -25.29
N SER A 193 4.74 24.71 -25.58
CA SER A 193 3.29 24.39 -25.60
C SER A 193 2.74 23.22 -24.77
N ASP A 194 1.80 23.58 -23.89
CA ASP A 194 0.63 22.79 -23.47
C ASP A 194 0.84 21.45 -22.77
N ALA A 195 1.51 21.47 -21.63
CA ALA A 195 1.26 20.50 -20.59
C ALA A 195 0.20 21.08 -19.64
N HIS A 196 -1.03 20.60 -19.70
CA HIS A 196 -2.03 20.84 -18.69
C HIS A 196 -1.43 20.47 -17.32
N ALA A 197 -1.06 21.49 -16.56
CA ALA A 197 -0.85 21.34 -15.14
C ALA A 197 -2.20 20.91 -14.54
N VAL A 198 -2.40 19.62 -14.37
CA VAL A 198 -3.46 19.10 -13.53
C VAL A 198 -3.10 19.56 -12.12
N ALA A 199 -3.73 20.67 -11.72
CA ALA A 199 -3.69 21.10 -10.34
C ALA A 199 -4.05 19.86 -9.48
N SER A 200 -3.10 19.40 -8.66
CA SER A 200 -3.31 18.31 -7.72
C SER A 200 -4.37 18.76 -6.72
N VAL A 201 -5.62 18.47 -7.02
CA VAL A 201 -6.68 18.53 -6.03
C VAL A 201 -6.30 17.47 -5.00
N GLY A 202 -5.72 17.91 -3.89
CA GLY A 202 -5.33 17.24 -2.66
C GLY A 202 -5.55 15.72 -2.55
N ALA A 203 -4.88 14.94 -3.37
CA ALA A 203 -4.83 13.50 -3.19
C ALA A 203 -3.87 13.21 -2.04
N ASN A 204 -4.41 12.94 -0.87
CA ASN A 204 -3.64 12.60 0.32
C ASN A 204 -3.42 11.08 0.37
N PHE A 205 -2.77 10.52 -0.64
CA PHE A 205 -2.37 9.11 -0.60
C PHE A 205 -0.85 8.97 -0.73
N TYR A 206 -0.30 7.98 -0.06
CA TYR A 206 1.15 7.77 0.01
C TYR A 206 1.46 6.28 -0.11
N PHE A 207 2.46 5.95 -0.90
CA PHE A 207 2.97 4.59 -1.02
C PHE A 207 3.46 4.06 0.33
N MET A 208 3.02 2.87 0.69
CA MET A 208 3.45 2.15 1.88
C MET A 208 4.41 1.02 1.55
N GLU A 209 3.96 0.05 0.77
CA GLU A 209 4.78 -1.07 0.30
C GLU A 209 4.19 -1.72 -0.96
N MET A 210 4.98 -2.61 -1.58
CA MET A 210 4.51 -3.47 -2.65
C MET A 210 4.68 -4.93 -2.25
N ASN A 211 3.60 -5.68 -2.35
CA ASN A 211 3.59 -7.13 -2.19
C ASN A 211 3.79 -7.79 -3.56
N THR A 212 4.91 -8.48 -3.73
CA THR A 212 5.31 -9.13 -4.98
C THR A 212 4.77 -10.55 -5.07
N ARG A 213 3.47 -10.69 -4.90
CA ARG A 213 2.73 -11.95 -4.93
C ARG A 213 1.24 -11.68 -5.07
N LEU A 214 0.48 -12.70 -5.46
CA LEU A 214 -0.97 -12.68 -5.29
C LEU A 214 -1.30 -12.70 -3.79
N GLN A 215 -2.27 -11.92 -3.39
CA GLN A 215 -2.70 -11.82 -1.98
C GLN A 215 -3.97 -12.65 -1.74
N VAL A 216 -4.23 -12.96 -0.45
CA VAL A 216 -5.42 -13.75 -0.05
C VAL A 216 -6.70 -13.03 -0.45
N GLU A 217 -6.71 -11.72 -0.36
CA GLU A 217 -7.84 -10.82 -0.64
C GLU A 217 -8.10 -10.53 -2.13
N HIS A 218 -7.47 -11.27 -3.07
CA HIS A 218 -7.72 -11.12 -4.50
C HIS A 218 -9.17 -11.44 -4.93
N PRO A 219 -9.94 -12.30 -4.23
CA PRO A 219 -11.29 -12.66 -4.66
C PRO A 219 -12.25 -11.47 -4.77
N VAL A 220 -12.10 -10.42 -3.94
CA VAL A 220 -12.95 -9.22 -4.10
C VAL A 220 -12.65 -8.47 -5.40
N THR A 221 -11.40 -8.50 -5.88
CA THR A 221 -11.04 -7.95 -7.19
C THR A 221 -11.62 -8.79 -8.32
N GLU A 222 -11.53 -10.11 -8.22
CA GLU A 222 -12.14 -11.03 -9.20
C GLU A 222 -13.66 -10.85 -9.26
N ALA A 223 -14.31 -10.71 -8.10
CA ALA A 223 -15.74 -10.53 -8.02
C ALA A 223 -16.24 -9.25 -8.73
N ILE A 224 -15.49 -8.15 -8.67
CA ILE A 224 -15.88 -6.89 -9.33
C ILE A 224 -15.40 -6.77 -10.77
N THR A 225 -14.44 -7.59 -11.20
CA THR A 225 -13.87 -7.53 -12.57
C THR A 225 -14.34 -8.67 -13.46
N GLY A 226 -14.75 -9.78 -12.87
CA GLY A 226 -15.08 -11.02 -13.59
C GLY A 226 -13.84 -11.74 -14.15
N LEU A 227 -12.65 -11.44 -13.63
CA LEU A 227 -11.37 -12.02 -14.08
C LEU A 227 -10.92 -13.13 -13.13
N ASP A 228 -10.14 -14.09 -13.63
CA ASP A 228 -9.43 -15.09 -12.86
C ASP A 228 -7.95 -14.69 -12.80
N LEU A 229 -7.50 -14.22 -11.63
CA LEU A 229 -6.14 -13.72 -11.45
C LEU A 229 -5.11 -14.85 -11.35
N VAL A 230 -5.53 -16.03 -10.96
CA VAL A 230 -4.68 -17.23 -10.95
C VAL A 230 -4.42 -17.68 -12.39
N GLU A 231 -5.45 -17.70 -13.23
CA GLU A 231 -5.29 -17.97 -14.67
C GLU A 231 -4.32 -16.96 -15.30
N TRP A 232 -4.47 -15.66 -14.98
CA TRP A 232 -3.56 -14.63 -15.50
C TRP A 232 -2.12 -14.86 -15.09
N GLN A 233 -1.87 -15.29 -13.83
CA GLN A 233 -0.51 -15.64 -13.40
C GLN A 233 0.08 -16.79 -14.22
N LEU A 234 -0.71 -17.83 -14.50
CA LEU A 234 -0.27 -18.97 -15.30
C LEU A 234 0.04 -18.56 -16.75
N ARG A 235 -0.81 -17.75 -17.36
CA ARG A 235 -0.59 -17.23 -18.73
C ARG A 235 0.68 -16.39 -18.82
N VAL A 236 0.86 -15.45 -17.89
CA VAL A 236 2.05 -14.60 -17.83
C VAL A 236 3.32 -15.42 -17.58
N ALA A 237 3.24 -16.43 -16.68
CA ALA A 237 4.36 -17.34 -16.44
C ALA A 237 4.70 -18.21 -17.66
N ALA A 238 3.72 -18.51 -18.51
CA ALA A 238 3.91 -19.20 -19.79
C ALA A 238 4.51 -18.27 -20.89
N GLY A 239 4.71 -16.98 -20.59
CA GLY A 239 5.25 -16.00 -21.52
C GLY A 239 4.21 -15.32 -22.41
N GLU A 240 2.92 -15.51 -22.13
CA GLU A 240 1.85 -14.80 -22.85
C GLU A 240 1.79 -13.32 -22.44
N PRO A 241 1.37 -12.43 -23.34
CA PRO A 241 1.04 -11.05 -22.98
C PRO A 241 -0.19 -11.01 -22.07
N LEU A 242 -0.35 -9.89 -21.36
CA LEU A 242 -1.57 -9.66 -20.56
C LEU A 242 -2.82 -9.81 -21.41
N PRO A 243 -3.86 -10.55 -20.92
CA PRO A 243 -5.06 -10.83 -21.71
C PRO A 243 -5.87 -9.58 -22.08
N LEU A 244 -5.80 -8.51 -21.27
CA LEU A 244 -6.53 -7.27 -21.48
C LEU A 244 -5.61 -6.05 -21.27
N LEU A 245 -5.88 -4.99 -22.03
CA LEU A 245 -5.29 -3.68 -21.84
C LEU A 245 -6.07 -2.87 -20.79
N GLN A 246 -5.45 -1.84 -20.22
CA GLN A 246 -6.07 -1.00 -19.19
C GLN A 246 -7.44 -0.43 -19.59
N ASN A 247 -7.58 0.00 -20.84
CA ASN A 247 -8.83 0.58 -21.35
C ASN A 247 -9.96 -0.44 -21.60
N GLN A 248 -9.64 -1.73 -21.54
CA GLN A 248 -10.61 -2.83 -21.68
C GLN A 248 -11.13 -3.33 -20.32
N LEU A 249 -10.40 -3.02 -19.24
CA LEU A 249 -10.77 -3.42 -17.89
C LEU A 249 -12.02 -2.65 -17.43
N ARG A 250 -12.94 -3.39 -16.80
CA ARG A 250 -14.19 -2.85 -16.25
C ARG A 250 -14.35 -3.37 -14.84
N ARG A 251 -15.02 -2.58 -14.00
CA ARG A 251 -15.46 -3.01 -12.68
C ARG A 251 -16.98 -2.90 -12.59
N HIS A 252 -17.58 -3.85 -11.93
CA HIS A 252 -19.04 -3.92 -11.75
C HIS A 252 -19.34 -4.39 -10.32
N GLY A 253 -20.42 -3.85 -9.78
CA GLY A 253 -20.90 -4.29 -8.47
C GLY A 253 -20.00 -3.91 -7.31
N HIS A 254 -20.09 -4.70 -6.25
CA HIS A 254 -19.40 -4.49 -4.99
C HIS A 254 -19.17 -5.85 -4.31
N ALA A 255 -18.03 -6.04 -3.70
CA ALA A 255 -17.67 -7.28 -3.02
C ALA A 255 -17.03 -7.01 -1.67
N ILE A 256 -17.32 -7.87 -0.70
CA ILE A 256 -16.69 -7.87 0.62
C ILE A 256 -16.24 -9.29 0.91
N GLU A 257 -15.00 -9.43 1.36
CA GLU A 257 -14.42 -10.67 1.86
C GLU A 257 -14.16 -10.56 3.35
N ALA A 258 -14.39 -11.66 4.07
CA ALA A 258 -14.09 -11.76 5.48
C ALA A 258 -13.12 -12.93 5.71
N ARG A 259 -12.00 -12.64 6.33
CA ARG A 259 -11.00 -13.65 6.73
C ARG A 259 -11.37 -14.24 8.08
N ILE A 260 -11.72 -15.51 8.11
CA ILE A 260 -12.08 -16.24 9.33
C ILE A 260 -10.84 -16.94 9.89
N CYS A 261 -10.46 -16.59 11.12
CA CYS A 261 -9.28 -17.11 11.79
C CYS A 261 -9.68 -17.83 13.08
N ALA A 262 -9.09 -19.02 13.31
CA ALA A 262 -9.24 -19.74 14.58
C ALA A 262 -8.29 -19.12 15.62
N GLU A 263 -8.83 -18.30 16.50
CA GLU A 263 -8.09 -17.50 17.49
C GLU A 263 -8.83 -17.43 18.81
N SER A 264 -8.10 -17.19 19.89
CA SER A 264 -8.65 -17.01 21.24
C SER A 264 -8.71 -15.53 21.60
N PRO A 265 -9.91 -14.89 21.61
CA PRO A 265 -10.04 -13.48 21.98
C PRO A 265 -9.54 -13.19 23.40
N ASP A 266 -9.83 -14.07 24.34
CA ASP A 266 -9.45 -13.94 25.76
C ASP A 266 -7.93 -14.03 25.96
N ASN A 267 -7.24 -14.68 25.05
CA ASN A 267 -5.78 -14.82 25.06
C ASN A 267 -5.14 -13.92 23.97
N GLN A 268 -5.54 -12.68 23.92
CA GLN A 268 -5.01 -11.67 23.01
C GLN A 268 -5.03 -12.10 21.52
N PHE A 269 -6.03 -12.88 21.11
CA PHE A 269 -6.18 -13.39 19.75
C PHE A 269 -4.99 -14.24 19.27
N LEU A 270 -4.33 -14.96 20.18
CA LEU A 270 -3.34 -15.94 19.75
C LEU A 270 -4.03 -17.06 18.96
N PRO A 271 -3.32 -17.63 17.96
CA PRO A 271 -3.85 -18.75 17.21
C PRO A 271 -4.30 -19.87 18.16
N ALA A 272 -5.51 -20.37 17.93
CA ALA A 272 -6.08 -21.48 18.67
C ALA A 272 -6.06 -22.74 17.80
N THR A 273 -5.55 -23.83 18.36
CA THR A 273 -5.59 -25.16 17.72
C THR A 273 -6.68 -26.00 18.35
N GLY A 274 -7.26 -26.92 17.59
CA GLY A 274 -8.31 -27.82 18.07
C GLY A 274 -9.17 -28.39 16.95
N THR A 275 -10.20 -29.12 17.34
CA THR A 275 -11.18 -29.70 16.43
C THR A 275 -12.44 -28.85 16.44
N LEU A 276 -12.88 -28.41 15.24
CA LEU A 276 -14.16 -27.72 15.10
C LEU A 276 -15.28 -28.74 15.29
N GLN A 277 -16.10 -28.58 16.34
CA GLN A 277 -17.25 -29.43 16.62
C GLN A 277 -18.37 -29.21 15.60
N VAL A 278 -18.56 -27.95 15.19
CA VAL A 278 -19.52 -27.54 14.16
C VAL A 278 -18.82 -26.56 13.23
N TYR A 279 -18.85 -26.87 11.94
CA TYR A 279 -18.36 -25.97 10.90
C TYR A 279 -19.40 -25.87 9.79
N ARG A 280 -19.99 -24.69 9.63
CA ARG A 280 -20.86 -24.36 8.51
C ARG A 280 -20.35 -23.13 7.82
N GLN A 281 -19.95 -23.27 6.58
CA GLN A 281 -19.69 -22.11 5.75
C GLN A 281 -21.00 -21.39 5.47
N PRO A 282 -21.01 -20.04 5.48
CA PRO A 282 -22.14 -19.28 4.96
C PRO A 282 -22.41 -19.74 3.52
N VAL A 283 -23.68 -19.85 3.17
CA VAL A 283 -24.02 -20.04 1.76
C VAL A 283 -23.61 -18.74 1.06
N CYS A 284 -22.64 -18.83 0.14
CA CYS A 284 -22.28 -17.68 -0.69
C CYS A 284 -23.51 -17.32 -1.52
N THR A 285 -24.21 -16.26 -1.14
CA THR A 285 -25.20 -15.64 -1.99
C THR A 285 -24.43 -14.85 -3.04
N ARG A 286 -24.45 -15.32 -4.27
CA ARG A 286 -24.10 -14.47 -5.40
C ARG A 286 -25.17 -13.40 -5.46
N PHE A 287 -24.81 -12.14 -5.28
CA PHE A 287 -25.69 -11.06 -5.62
C PHE A 287 -25.86 -11.09 -7.14
N GLU A 288 -27.08 -11.24 -7.62
CA GLU A 288 -27.38 -11.02 -9.03
C GLU A 288 -27.05 -9.56 -9.33
N ARG A 289 -26.30 -9.33 -10.39
CA ARG A 289 -26.15 -7.99 -10.93
C ARG A 289 -27.48 -7.56 -11.52
N ALA A 290 -27.70 -6.24 -11.59
CA ALA A 290 -28.83 -5.68 -12.33
C ALA A 290 -28.80 -6.07 -13.83
N ASP A 291 -27.66 -6.54 -14.32
CA ASP A 291 -27.38 -6.93 -15.71
C ASP A 291 -27.13 -8.44 -15.89
N GLY A 292 -27.44 -9.27 -14.88
CA GLY A 292 -27.33 -10.73 -14.93
C GLY A 292 -26.40 -11.35 -13.89
N PRO A 293 -26.38 -12.69 -13.77
CA PRO A 293 -25.54 -13.37 -12.80
C PRO A 293 -24.05 -13.17 -13.10
N VAL A 294 -23.27 -13.10 -12.05
CA VAL A 294 -21.79 -13.04 -12.11
C VAL A 294 -21.23 -14.44 -12.31
#